data_42d3f7e47daa0e8b130654a8fa97d08a
#
_entry.id   42d3f7e47daa0e8b130654a8fa97d08a
#
_cell.length_a   1.000
_cell.length_b   1.000
_cell.length_c   1.000
_cell.angle_alpha   90.00
_cell.angle_beta   90.00
_cell.angle_gamma   90.00
#
_symmetry.space_group_name_H-M   'P 1'
#
loop_
_entity.id
_entity.type
_entity.pdbx_description
1 polymer ?
#
loop_
_entity_poly.entity_id
_entity_poly.type
_entity_poly.pdbx_seq_one_letter_code
_entity_poly.pdbx_strand_id
1 'polypeptide(L)'
;MDFGKRLWIAMVVLCACARLLPHPWNFTPLMAIGLFSGYQAAKASTGILVTLSALALSDLVLGFDRGSWFVYAAALVAVLFGRITRNHGVGAIVAGALGSSLSFFFITNFMVWASGRLYPSTLAGLAACFAAGVPFYQNQFAGDAFYTLAIFGGYALLKRSFRPLHQAA
;
A
#
# COMPACT_ATOMS: atom_id res chain seq x y z
N MET A 1 -22.53 -11.66 8.00
CA MET A 1 -21.32 -11.46 7.21
C MET A 1 -20.15 -11.78 8.12
N ASP A 2 -19.24 -12.68 7.70
CA ASP A 2 -18.10 -13.14 8.46
C ASP A 2 -17.13 -11.96 8.77
N PHE A 3 -16.46 -12.00 9.95
CA PHE A 3 -15.51 -10.97 10.39
C PHE A 3 -14.45 -10.67 9.31
N GLY A 4 -13.94 -11.71 8.66
CA GLY A 4 -12.95 -11.55 7.59
C GLY A 4 -13.47 -10.72 6.42
N LYS A 5 -14.70 -10.97 5.98
CA LYS A 5 -15.31 -10.20 4.88
C LYS A 5 -15.53 -8.73 5.27
N ARG A 6 -15.96 -8.46 6.51
CA ARG A 6 -16.12 -7.08 7.01
C ARG A 6 -14.79 -6.33 7.04
N LEU A 7 -13.73 -7.01 7.49
CA LEU A 7 -12.38 -6.45 7.52
C LEU A 7 -11.93 -6.01 6.11
N TRP A 8 -12.07 -6.88 5.11
CA TRP A 8 -11.65 -6.57 3.74
C TRP A 8 -12.44 -5.41 3.13
N ILE A 9 -13.76 -5.39 3.33
CA ILE A 9 -14.60 -4.27 2.89
C ILE A 9 -14.17 -2.97 3.57
N ALA A 10 -13.93 -3.00 4.89
CA ALA A 10 -13.45 -1.83 5.62
C ALA A 10 -12.10 -1.31 5.09
N MET A 11 -11.17 -2.21 4.75
CA MET A 11 -9.88 -1.83 4.15
C MET A 11 -10.05 -1.16 2.79
N VAL A 12 -10.91 -1.69 1.93
CA VAL A 12 -11.21 -1.10 0.61
C VAL A 12 -11.81 0.30 0.77
N VAL A 13 -12.83 0.45 1.62
CA VAL A 13 -13.49 1.74 1.86
C VAL A 13 -12.53 2.73 2.50
N LEU A 14 -11.76 2.32 3.51
CA LEU A 14 -10.77 3.18 4.16
C LEU A 14 -9.76 3.74 3.16
N CYS A 15 -9.22 2.88 2.30
CA CYS A 15 -8.26 3.31 1.29
C CYS A 15 -8.87 4.27 0.28
N ALA A 16 -10.06 3.93 -0.24
CA ALA A 16 -10.73 4.78 -1.21
C ALA A 16 -11.07 6.16 -0.61
N CYS A 17 -11.62 6.20 0.60
CA CYS A 17 -11.92 7.46 1.29
C CYS A 17 -10.66 8.28 1.57
N ALA A 18 -9.59 7.64 2.07
CA ALA A 18 -8.34 8.35 2.35
C ALA A 18 -7.70 8.94 1.09
N ARG A 19 -7.86 8.29 -0.07
CA ARG A 19 -7.39 8.83 -1.36
C ARG A 19 -8.25 9.98 -1.90
N LEU A 20 -9.52 10.04 -1.52
CA LEU A 20 -10.47 11.08 -1.95
C LEU A 20 -10.44 12.33 -1.05
N LEU A 21 -10.06 12.17 0.20
CA LEU A 21 -9.94 13.29 1.15
C LEU A 21 -8.69 14.13 0.86
N PRO A 22 -8.68 15.44 1.18
CA PRO A 22 -7.49 16.25 1.11
C PRO A 22 -6.35 15.69 1.97
N HIS A 23 -5.21 15.40 1.37
CA HIS A 23 -4.01 14.88 2.03
C HIS A 23 -2.74 15.36 1.33
N PRO A 24 -1.57 15.35 1.98
CA PRO A 24 -0.29 15.59 1.31
C PRO A 24 -0.08 14.59 0.15
N TRP A 25 0.60 15.01 -0.90
CA TRP A 25 0.89 14.17 -2.06
C TRP A 25 1.48 12.82 -1.63
N ASN A 26 0.92 11.73 -2.13
CA ASN A 26 1.33 10.35 -1.84
C ASN A 26 1.16 9.87 -0.38
N PHE A 27 0.57 10.67 0.51
CA PHE A 27 0.27 10.27 1.89
C PHE A 27 -1.03 9.47 1.93
N THR A 28 -0.99 8.21 1.52
CA THR A 28 -2.17 7.33 1.40
C THR A 28 -1.93 5.97 2.06
N PRO A 29 -2.98 5.24 2.47
CA PRO A 29 -2.84 3.90 3.06
C PRO A 29 -2.54 2.79 2.05
N LEU A 30 -2.33 3.10 0.78
CA LEU A 30 -2.29 2.12 -0.30
C LEU A 30 -1.25 1.01 -0.09
N MET A 31 0.00 1.38 0.19
CA MET A 31 1.07 0.39 0.41
C MET A 31 0.85 -0.40 1.68
N ALA A 32 0.39 0.24 2.76
CA ALA A 32 0.08 -0.42 4.02
C ALA A 32 -1.06 -1.44 3.88
N ILE A 33 -2.10 -1.12 3.09
CA ILE A 33 -3.21 -2.05 2.80
C ILE A 33 -2.76 -3.20 1.91
N GLY A 34 -1.93 -2.94 0.90
CA GLY A 34 -1.32 -3.98 0.09
C GLY A 34 -0.50 -4.95 0.94
N LEU A 35 0.41 -4.42 1.76
CA LEU A 35 1.23 -5.19 2.68
C LEU A 35 0.36 -6.01 3.67
N PHE A 36 -0.61 -5.37 4.32
CA PHE A 36 -1.48 -6.01 5.29
C PHE A 36 -2.34 -7.10 4.65
N SER A 37 -2.93 -6.83 3.48
CA SER A 37 -3.77 -7.81 2.79
C SER A 37 -2.95 -9.00 2.30
N GLY A 38 -1.72 -8.79 1.81
CA GLY A 38 -0.78 -9.85 1.49
C GLY A 38 -0.39 -10.68 2.71
N TYR A 39 -0.11 -10.02 3.83
CA TYR A 39 0.27 -10.65 5.09
C TYR A 39 -0.88 -11.47 5.69
N GLN A 40 -2.09 -10.92 5.76
CA GLN A 40 -3.20 -11.48 6.55
C GLN A 40 -4.11 -12.39 5.73
N ALA A 41 -4.28 -12.19 4.43
CA ALA A 41 -5.18 -12.99 3.63
C ALA A 41 -4.71 -14.44 3.48
N ALA A 42 -5.64 -15.39 3.59
CA ALA A 42 -5.32 -16.82 3.41
C ALA A 42 -4.79 -17.10 2.00
N LYS A 43 -5.44 -16.51 0.98
CA LYS A 43 -5.06 -16.64 -0.44
C LYS A 43 -4.46 -15.33 -0.95
N ALA A 44 -3.43 -15.41 -1.79
CA ALA A 44 -2.83 -14.24 -2.43
C ALA A 44 -3.86 -13.46 -3.27
N SER A 45 -4.76 -14.17 -3.95
CA SER A 45 -5.84 -13.56 -4.73
C SER A 45 -6.74 -12.63 -3.92
N THR A 46 -7.02 -12.95 -2.65
CA THR A 46 -7.77 -12.06 -1.77
C THR A 46 -7.02 -10.75 -1.52
N GLY A 47 -5.71 -10.82 -1.23
CA GLY A 47 -4.88 -9.63 -1.04
C GLY A 47 -4.82 -8.75 -2.30
N ILE A 48 -4.66 -9.38 -3.45
CA ILE A 48 -4.69 -8.71 -4.76
C ILE A 48 -6.03 -8.02 -4.98
N LEU A 49 -7.14 -8.73 -4.80
CA LEU A 49 -8.49 -8.19 -4.98
C LEU A 49 -8.76 -7.01 -4.07
N VAL A 50 -8.42 -7.10 -2.78
CA VAL A 50 -8.60 -5.99 -1.83
C VAL A 50 -7.84 -4.75 -2.29
N THR A 51 -6.57 -4.90 -2.66
CA THR A 51 -5.72 -3.79 -3.07
C THR A 51 -6.19 -3.16 -4.38
N LEU A 52 -6.49 -3.98 -5.38
CA LEU A 52 -6.98 -3.49 -6.68
C LEU A 52 -8.38 -2.88 -6.58
N SER A 53 -9.27 -3.46 -5.77
CA SER A 53 -10.61 -2.88 -5.54
C SER A 53 -10.53 -1.52 -4.85
N ALA A 54 -9.60 -1.33 -3.90
CA ALA A 54 -9.39 -0.06 -3.24
C ALA A 54 -8.92 1.03 -4.21
N LEU A 55 -7.97 0.69 -5.10
CA LEU A 55 -7.52 1.57 -6.18
C LEU A 55 -8.66 1.88 -7.14
N ALA A 56 -9.31 0.85 -7.69
CA ALA A 56 -10.36 1.01 -8.69
C ALA A 56 -11.51 1.87 -8.16
N LEU A 57 -11.94 1.65 -6.90
CA LEU A 57 -13.03 2.42 -6.31
C LEU A 57 -12.71 3.91 -6.20
N SER A 58 -11.49 4.27 -5.82
CA SER A 58 -11.09 5.69 -5.77
C SER A 58 -10.86 6.26 -7.17
N ASP A 59 -10.29 5.48 -8.09
CA ASP A 59 -9.99 5.94 -9.45
C ASP A 59 -11.25 6.13 -10.30
N LEU A 60 -12.38 5.52 -9.93
CA LEU A 60 -13.69 5.84 -10.52
C LEU A 60 -14.09 7.30 -10.28
N VAL A 61 -13.61 7.91 -9.20
CA VAL A 61 -13.87 9.32 -8.85
C VAL A 61 -12.72 10.22 -9.29
N LEU A 62 -11.48 9.79 -9.06
CA LEU A 62 -10.27 10.56 -9.38
C LEU A 62 -9.96 10.58 -10.87
N GLY A 63 -10.50 9.62 -11.61
CA GLY A 63 -10.19 9.38 -13.02
C GLY A 63 -9.00 8.43 -13.21
N PHE A 64 -9.02 7.75 -14.36
CA PHE A 64 -7.92 6.90 -14.81
C PHE A 64 -7.05 7.69 -15.77
N ASP A 65 -5.76 7.71 -15.52
CA ASP A 65 -4.77 8.21 -16.46
C ASP A 65 -3.82 7.08 -16.92
N ARG A 66 -2.88 7.44 -17.82
CA ARG A 66 -1.90 6.47 -18.30
C ARG A 66 -0.87 6.08 -17.24
N GLY A 67 -0.74 6.84 -16.16
CA GLY A 67 0.13 6.55 -15.00
C GLY A 67 -0.51 5.58 -14.03
N SER A 68 -1.84 5.45 -14.02
CA SER A 68 -2.56 4.59 -13.08
C SER A 68 -2.07 3.15 -13.10
N TRP A 69 -1.75 2.59 -14.28
CA TRP A 69 -1.23 1.22 -14.41
C TRP A 69 0.06 0.97 -13.63
N PHE A 70 0.92 1.97 -13.54
CA PHE A 70 2.18 1.87 -12.80
C PHE A 70 1.93 1.83 -11.29
N VAL A 71 0.95 2.62 -10.84
CA VAL A 71 0.49 2.61 -9.44
C VAL A 71 -0.10 1.26 -9.08
N TYR A 72 -0.94 0.69 -9.96
CA TYR A 72 -1.52 -0.65 -9.78
C TYR A 72 -0.44 -1.73 -9.70
N ALA A 73 0.53 -1.72 -10.62
CA ALA A 73 1.64 -2.67 -10.61
C ALA A 73 2.48 -2.55 -9.32
N ALA A 74 2.81 -1.33 -8.91
CA ALA A 74 3.57 -1.08 -7.70
C ALA A 74 2.80 -1.50 -6.43
N ALA A 75 1.47 -1.30 -6.40
CA ALA A 75 0.63 -1.75 -5.28
C ALA A 75 0.61 -3.28 -5.14
N LEU A 76 0.68 -4.03 -6.25
CA LEU A 76 0.79 -5.49 -6.20
C LEU A 76 2.13 -5.96 -5.59
N VAL A 77 3.20 -5.18 -5.75
CA VAL A 77 4.48 -5.47 -5.09
C VAL A 77 4.34 -5.37 -3.56
N ALA A 78 3.53 -4.46 -3.04
CA ALA A 78 3.25 -4.41 -1.60
C ALA A 78 2.52 -5.67 -1.11
N VAL A 79 1.59 -6.22 -1.89
CA VAL A 79 0.95 -7.51 -1.58
C VAL A 79 1.98 -8.64 -1.55
N LEU A 80 2.93 -8.65 -2.47
CA LEU A 80 4.02 -9.63 -2.50
C LEU A 80 4.88 -9.53 -1.24
N PHE A 81 5.31 -8.33 -0.84
CA PHE A 81 6.04 -8.13 0.42
C PHE A 81 5.23 -8.63 1.62
N GLY A 82 3.93 -8.37 1.65
CA GLY A 82 3.05 -8.91 2.68
C GLY A 82 3.04 -10.44 2.72
N ARG A 83 3.06 -11.11 1.56
CA ARG A 83 3.16 -12.58 1.49
C ARG A 83 4.50 -13.10 1.98
N ILE A 84 5.59 -12.47 1.61
CA ILE A 84 6.96 -12.86 2.00
C ILE A 84 7.14 -12.70 3.52
N THR A 85 6.61 -11.62 4.10
CA THR A 85 6.74 -11.33 5.54
C THR A 85 5.74 -12.08 6.42
N ARG A 86 4.80 -12.81 5.80
CA ARG A 86 3.79 -13.59 6.52
C ARG A 86 4.44 -14.61 7.46
N ASN A 87 3.86 -14.73 8.66
CA ASN A 87 4.35 -15.61 9.73
C ASN A 87 5.72 -15.24 10.33
N HIS A 88 6.25 -14.08 9.98
CA HIS A 88 7.44 -13.52 10.58
C HIS A 88 7.07 -12.42 11.59
N GLY A 89 8.01 -12.08 12.46
CA GLY A 89 7.79 -11.08 13.51
C GLY A 89 7.70 -9.63 13.02
N VAL A 90 7.57 -8.71 13.96
CA VAL A 90 7.42 -7.27 13.67
C VAL A 90 8.54 -6.72 12.80
N GLY A 91 9.78 -7.18 12.98
CA GLY A 91 10.92 -6.76 12.14
C GLY A 91 10.70 -7.05 10.65
N ALA A 92 10.08 -8.19 10.31
CA ALA A 92 9.77 -8.53 8.92
C ALA A 92 8.65 -7.63 8.36
N ILE A 93 7.65 -7.27 9.19
CA ILE A 93 6.60 -6.32 8.77
C ILE A 93 7.23 -4.95 8.46
N VAL A 94 8.14 -4.47 9.32
CA VAL A 94 8.86 -3.21 9.08
C VAL A 94 9.69 -3.29 7.80
N ALA A 95 10.46 -4.36 7.60
CA ALA A 95 11.23 -4.56 6.37
C ALA A 95 10.33 -4.63 5.13
N GLY A 96 9.19 -5.29 5.23
CA GLY A 96 8.18 -5.35 4.15
C GLY A 96 7.57 -3.99 3.84
N ALA A 97 7.29 -3.17 4.87
CA ALA A 97 6.80 -1.81 4.68
C ALA A 97 7.83 -0.92 3.98
N LEU A 98 9.09 -0.97 4.42
CA LEU A 98 10.19 -0.26 3.77
C LEU A 98 10.41 -0.73 2.33
N GLY A 99 10.42 -2.04 2.12
CA GLY A 99 10.61 -2.63 0.79
C GLY A 99 9.48 -2.26 -0.17
N SER A 100 8.22 -2.30 0.27
CA SER A 100 7.08 -1.91 -0.56
C SER A 100 7.09 -0.41 -0.87
N SER A 101 7.40 0.45 0.10
CA SER A 101 7.50 1.90 -0.07
C SER A 101 8.60 2.27 -1.07
N LEU A 102 9.79 1.72 -0.91
CA LEU A 102 10.91 1.92 -1.84
C LEU A 102 10.58 1.39 -3.24
N SER A 103 10.00 0.19 -3.34
CA SER A 103 9.62 -0.39 -4.63
C SER A 103 8.61 0.49 -5.36
N PHE A 104 7.63 1.04 -4.66
CA PHE A 104 6.68 1.98 -5.25
C PHE A 104 7.39 3.20 -5.81
N PHE A 105 8.27 3.84 -5.03
CA PHE A 105 9.05 4.99 -5.47
C PHE A 105 9.88 4.68 -6.72
N PHE A 106 10.59 3.56 -6.72
CA PHE A 106 11.42 3.19 -7.87
C PHE A 106 10.59 2.86 -9.10
N ILE A 107 9.54 2.05 -8.97
CA ILE A 107 8.69 1.64 -10.09
C ILE A 107 8.02 2.86 -10.72
N THR A 108 7.37 3.69 -9.92
CA THR A 108 6.60 4.82 -10.46
C THR A 108 7.49 5.87 -11.10
N ASN A 109 8.61 6.27 -10.47
CA ASN A 109 9.52 7.23 -11.07
C ASN A 109 10.25 6.68 -12.31
N PHE A 110 10.66 5.41 -12.29
CA PHE A 110 11.23 4.77 -13.46
C PHE A 110 10.25 4.79 -14.65
N MET A 111 8.98 4.48 -14.40
CA MET A 111 7.96 4.46 -15.44
C MET A 111 7.60 5.87 -15.94
N VAL A 112 7.63 6.88 -15.06
CA VAL A 112 7.52 8.29 -15.47
C VAL A 112 8.64 8.67 -16.42
N TRP A 113 9.88 8.36 -16.08
CA TRP A 113 11.03 8.58 -16.95
C TRP A 113 10.93 7.79 -18.26
N ALA A 114 10.63 6.49 -18.20
CA ALA A 114 10.53 5.61 -19.37
C ALA A 114 9.40 6.03 -20.33
N SER A 115 8.41 6.76 -19.85
CA SER A 115 7.35 7.32 -20.72
C SER A 115 7.86 8.37 -21.71
N GLY A 116 9.05 8.94 -21.48
CA GLY A 116 9.69 9.95 -22.31
C GLY A 116 8.95 11.29 -22.41
N ARG A 117 7.93 11.50 -21.55
CA ARG A 117 7.05 12.69 -21.65
C ARG A 117 7.54 13.90 -20.88
N LEU A 118 8.11 13.67 -19.69
CA LEU A 118 8.51 14.73 -18.77
C LEU A 118 10.03 14.88 -18.69
N TYR A 119 10.76 13.79 -18.93
CA TYR A 119 12.22 13.73 -18.82
C TYR A 119 12.81 13.10 -20.08
N PRO A 120 13.97 13.57 -20.57
CA PRO A 120 14.64 12.93 -21.69
C PRO A 120 15.09 11.51 -21.34
N SER A 121 15.09 10.61 -22.33
CA SER A 121 15.48 9.20 -22.17
C SER A 121 17.01 9.04 -22.07
N THR A 122 17.64 9.75 -21.13
CA THR A 122 19.07 9.75 -20.83
C THR A 122 19.30 9.46 -19.35
N LEU A 123 20.53 9.10 -18.97
CA LEU A 123 20.87 8.93 -17.55
C LEU A 123 20.69 10.22 -16.74
N ALA A 124 20.99 11.38 -17.33
CA ALA A 124 20.75 12.67 -16.69
C ALA A 124 19.24 12.90 -16.47
N GLY A 125 18.40 12.54 -17.46
CA GLY A 125 16.94 12.62 -17.32
C GLY A 125 16.40 11.65 -16.28
N LEU A 126 16.94 10.44 -16.16
CA LEU A 126 16.63 9.50 -15.10
C LEU A 126 16.96 10.09 -13.72
N ALA A 127 18.17 10.59 -13.54
CA ALA A 127 18.59 11.21 -12.29
C ALA A 127 17.71 12.40 -11.91
N ALA A 128 17.37 13.27 -12.88
CA ALA A 128 16.47 14.40 -12.67
C ALA A 128 15.06 13.95 -12.25
N CYS A 129 14.52 12.88 -12.87
CA CYS A 129 13.21 12.33 -12.51
C CYS A 129 13.19 11.82 -11.06
N PHE A 130 14.19 11.06 -10.66
CA PHE A 130 14.28 10.55 -9.29
C PHE A 130 14.50 11.67 -8.28
N ALA A 131 15.35 12.64 -8.58
CA ALA A 131 15.57 13.80 -7.71
C ALA A 131 14.28 14.60 -7.50
N ALA A 132 13.49 14.82 -8.55
CA ALA A 132 12.20 15.48 -8.46
C ALA A 132 11.14 14.66 -7.70
N GLY A 133 11.30 13.32 -7.65
CA GLY A 133 10.44 12.42 -6.90
C GLY A 133 10.68 12.44 -5.38
N VAL A 134 11.86 12.87 -4.90
CA VAL A 134 12.23 12.81 -3.46
C VAL A 134 11.25 13.53 -2.55
N PRO A 135 10.77 14.75 -2.81
CA PRO A 135 9.80 15.42 -1.94
C PRO A 135 8.48 14.64 -1.80
N PHE A 136 8.01 13.99 -2.86
CA PHE A 136 6.82 13.15 -2.83
C PHE A 136 7.06 11.86 -2.04
N TYR A 137 8.25 11.31 -2.15
CA TYR A 137 8.65 10.11 -1.39
C TYR A 137 8.69 10.37 0.12
N GLN A 138 9.08 11.55 0.58
CA GLN A 138 9.04 11.89 1.99
C GLN A 138 7.62 11.77 2.56
N ASN A 139 6.62 12.31 1.86
CA ASN A 139 5.23 12.20 2.26
C ASN A 139 4.72 10.76 2.17
N GLN A 140 5.08 10.04 1.10
CA GLN A 140 4.75 8.63 0.92
C GLN A 140 5.29 7.80 2.07
N PHE A 141 6.57 7.94 2.38
CA PHE A 141 7.22 7.20 3.48
C PHE A 141 6.55 7.46 4.83
N ALA A 142 6.23 8.72 5.12
CA ALA A 142 5.51 9.10 6.34
C ALA A 142 4.10 8.47 6.36
N GLY A 143 3.38 8.49 5.25
CA GLY A 143 2.08 7.84 5.11
C GLY A 143 2.16 6.33 5.28
N ASP A 144 3.09 5.68 4.60
CA ASP A 144 3.29 4.23 4.67
C ASP A 144 3.64 3.79 6.10
N ALA A 145 4.50 4.51 6.81
CA ALA A 145 4.83 4.24 8.20
C ALA A 145 3.60 4.42 9.12
N PHE A 146 2.90 5.55 8.98
CA PHE A 146 1.70 5.85 9.78
C PHE A 146 0.60 4.80 9.57
N TYR A 147 0.23 4.53 8.32
CA TYR A 147 -0.85 3.59 8.03
C TYR A 147 -0.47 2.13 8.31
N THR A 148 0.80 1.74 8.13
CA THR A 148 1.27 0.41 8.53
C THR A 148 1.12 0.24 10.04
N LEU A 149 1.57 1.20 10.84
CA LEU A 149 1.42 1.16 12.29
C LEU A 149 -0.06 1.12 12.71
N ALA A 150 -0.89 1.98 12.12
CA ALA A 150 -2.32 2.07 12.44
C ALA A 150 -3.06 0.76 12.08
N ILE A 151 -2.81 0.20 10.90
CA ILE A 151 -3.53 -1.00 10.42
C ILE A 151 -3.06 -2.25 11.16
N PHE A 152 -1.76 -2.52 11.24
CA PHE A 152 -1.24 -3.70 11.94
C PHE A 152 -1.44 -3.61 13.44
N GLY A 153 -1.21 -2.44 14.04
CA GLY A 153 -1.44 -2.19 15.46
C GLY A 153 -2.92 -2.27 15.82
N GLY A 154 -3.79 -1.61 15.07
CA GLY A 154 -5.24 -1.69 15.26
C GLY A 154 -5.77 -3.11 15.13
N TYR A 155 -5.30 -3.87 14.14
CA TYR A 155 -5.66 -5.28 13.98
C TYR A 155 -5.17 -6.14 15.16
N ALA A 156 -3.96 -5.90 15.66
CA ALA A 156 -3.43 -6.62 16.82
C ALA A 156 -4.25 -6.35 18.09
N LEU A 157 -4.68 -5.11 18.29
CA LEU A 157 -5.56 -4.72 19.40
C LEU A 157 -6.93 -5.38 19.29
N LEU A 158 -7.55 -5.33 18.11
CA LEU A 158 -8.83 -6.00 17.85
C LEU A 158 -8.74 -7.51 18.14
N LYS A 159 -7.68 -8.16 17.68
CA LYS A 159 -7.47 -9.60 17.95
C LYS A 159 -7.37 -9.92 19.45
N ARG A 160 -6.78 -9.03 20.25
CA ARG A 160 -6.70 -9.19 21.70
C ARG A 160 -8.08 -9.06 22.36
N SER A 161 -8.87 -8.08 21.93
CA SER A 161 -10.21 -7.81 22.48
C SER A 161 -11.23 -8.93 22.17
N PHE A 162 -11.06 -9.64 21.07
CA PHE A 162 -11.93 -10.75 20.65
C PHE A 162 -11.40 -12.14 21.05
N ARG A 163 -10.29 -12.25 21.78
CA ARG A 163 -9.93 -13.54 22.42
C ARG A 163 -10.95 -13.81 23.52
N PRO A 164 -11.77 -14.87 23.43
CA PRO A 164 -12.70 -15.20 24.51
C PRO A 164 -11.93 -15.50 25.78
N LEU A 165 -12.46 -15.06 26.94
CA LEU A 165 -11.97 -15.32 28.31
C LEU A 165 -11.99 -16.82 28.70
N HIS A 166 -11.99 -17.72 27.75
CA HIS A 166 -12.16 -19.16 27.92
C HIS A 166 -10.83 -19.93 28.13
N GLN A 167 -9.75 -19.27 28.58
CA GLN A 167 -8.52 -19.93 29.00
C GLN A 167 -8.04 -19.53 30.41
N ALA A 168 -8.97 -19.13 31.26
CA ALA A 168 -8.71 -18.92 32.68
C ALA A 168 -9.65 -19.82 33.52
N ALA A 169 -9.50 -21.12 33.36
CA ALA A 169 -10.01 -22.14 34.28
C ALA A 169 -9.09 -23.37 34.24
#